data_03687677681d9bfd6e982e812a7794a8
#
_entry.id   03687677681d9bfd6e982e812a7794a8
#
_cell.length_a   1.000
_cell.length_b   1.000
_cell.length_c   1.000
_cell.angle_alpha   90.00
_cell.angle_beta   90.00
_cell.angle_gamma   90.00
#
_symmetry.space_group_name_H-M   'P 1'
#
loop_
_entity.id
_entity.type
_entity.pdbx_description
1 polymer ?
#
loop_
_entity_poly.entity_id
_entity_poly.type
_entity_poly.pdbx_seq_one_letter_code
_entity_poly.pdbx_strand_id
1 'polypeptide(L)'
;DRLYTVKAIKGKTESNYQLPADAPTGYLNIPLVRPEGGTTPSGQAYTYAPNDASIGDVDGDGEYEIILKWDPSNAHDNAHDGYTGPVIFDCYKLNGQQLWRINMGRNVRAGAHYTQFMVFDLDGDGRAEVVMKTGDGTVDGTGKVIGDANADYRNERGRILTGPEYLTIFNGLTGEAMQTIDYVPERGNLMDWGDGRANRSDRYLACIAYLDGVHPSVVMCRGLGDVYKRQVMCRGYYTRTVLAAYDWDGKNLKNRWVFDSNNPGCRAYAGQGNHNLRVGDVDGDGCDEIVYGQCTINNDGTGLYSTRMGHGDAMHLTHFDPSRPGLQVWSCHENRRDGSTFRDAATGEIIFQIKSNTDVGRCMAADIDPNHPGVEMWSLDSKGVRNVKGEVIASRVRGLSTNMAVWWDGDLLRELLDRNVVSKYNWEKGLCERIAVFE
;
A
#
# COMPACT_ATOMS: atom_id res chain seq x y z
N ASP A 1 -17.52 -15.29 -14.58
CA ASP A 1 -18.27 -14.15 -13.99
C ASP A 1 -19.21 -14.64 -12.88
N ARG A 2 -18.68 -14.71 -11.65
CA ARG A 2 -19.55 -14.89 -10.47
C ARG A 2 -19.88 -13.52 -9.93
N LEU A 3 -21.01 -12.97 -10.38
CA LEU A 3 -21.63 -11.79 -9.78
C LEU A 3 -22.10 -12.14 -8.35
N TYR A 4 -21.38 -11.65 -7.36
CA TYR A 4 -21.87 -11.66 -5.98
C TYR A 4 -22.89 -10.55 -5.82
N THR A 5 -24.17 -10.91 -5.81
CA THR A 5 -25.24 -9.97 -5.48
C THR A 5 -25.37 -9.92 -3.96
N VAL A 6 -24.82 -8.88 -3.33
CA VAL A 6 -25.11 -8.59 -1.93
C VAL A 6 -26.52 -8.03 -1.86
N LYS A 7 -27.50 -8.83 -1.42
CA LYS A 7 -28.81 -8.32 -1.05
C LYS A 7 -28.74 -7.74 0.35
N ALA A 8 -28.78 -6.42 0.47
CA ALA A 8 -29.05 -5.77 1.75
C ALA A 8 -30.46 -6.19 2.21
N ILE A 9 -30.55 -7.02 3.23
CA ILE A 9 -31.81 -7.37 3.88
C ILE A 9 -32.07 -6.30 4.93
N LYS A 10 -33.02 -5.41 4.63
CA LYS A 10 -33.46 -4.38 5.55
C LYS A 10 -33.99 -5.04 6.83
N GLY A 11 -33.29 -4.88 7.94
CA GLY A 11 -33.83 -5.09 9.28
C GLY A 11 -33.46 -6.40 9.99
N LYS A 12 -32.31 -7.00 9.79
CA LYS A 12 -31.72 -7.96 10.75
C LYS A 12 -30.23 -7.78 10.83
N THR A 13 -29.79 -7.50 12.01
CA THR A 13 -28.47 -7.73 12.58
C THR A 13 -28.03 -9.18 12.34
N GLU A 14 -26.81 -9.32 11.88
CA GLU A 14 -25.99 -10.53 11.84
C GLU A 14 -26.57 -11.66 11.00
N SER A 15 -25.96 -11.89 9.84
CA SER A 15 -25.99 -13.22 9.26
C SER A 15 -25.15 -14.10 10.20
N ASN A 16 -25.73 -15.15 10.75
CA ASN A 16 -24.98 -16.21 11.39
C ASN A 16 -24.17 -16.93 10.31
N TYR A 17 -23.04 -16.34 9.88
CA TYR A 17 -22.07 -17.03 9.08
C TYR A 17 -21.44 -18.10 9.98
N GLN A 18 -21.83 -19.33 9.76
CA GLN A 18 -21.14 -20.45 10.36
C GLN A 18 -19.95 -20.75 9.45
N LEU A 19 -18.76 -20.69 10.01
CA LEU A 19 -17.58 -21.26 9.39
C LEU A 19 -17.89 -22.68 8.92
N PRO A 20 -17.39 -23.13 7.74
CA PRO A 20 -17.48 -24.52 7.33
C PRO A 20 -17.10 -25.45 8.49
N ALA A 21 -17.77 -26.56 8.64
CA ALA A 21 -17.56 -27.50 9.75
C ALA A 21 -16.12 -28.09 9.78
N ASP A 22 -15.39 -27.97 8.69
CA ASP A 22 -13.99 -28.33 8.48
C ASP A 22 -13.00 -27.17 8.70
N ALA A 23 -13.47 -25.95 9.02
CA ALA A 23 -12.64 -24.83 9.43
C ALA A 23 -12.74 -24.59 10.96
N PRO A 24 -12.26 -25.52 11.79
CA PRO A 24 -12.54 -25.54 13.24
C PRO A 24 -11.91 -24.38 14.01
N THR A 25 -11.00 -23.61 13.39
CA THR A 25 -10.22 -22.56 14.05
C THR A 25 -10.50 -21.17 13.50
N GLY A 26 -11.33 -21.03 12.46
CA GLY A 26 -11.58 -19.73 11.81
C GLY A 26 -10.40 -19.18 11.02
N TYR A 27 -9.36 -19.97 10.77
CA TYR A 27 -8.20 -19.63 9.95
C TYR A 27 -7.64 -20.85 9.23
N LEU A 28 -6.96 -20.59 8.11
CA LEU A 28 -6.20 -21.60 7.38
C LEU A 28 -4.72 -21.48 7.78
N ASN A 29 -4.14 -22.63 8.19
CA ASN A 29 -2.71 -22.71 8.48
C ASN A 29 -1.95 -23.18 7.23
N ILE A 30 -1.12 -22.29 6.67
CA ILE A 30 -0.35 -22.57 5.46
C ILE A 30 1.12 -22.78 5.83
N PRO A 31 1.69 -23.97 5.64
CA PRO A 31 3.11 -24.20 5.90
C PRO A 31 3.98 -23.45 4.91
N LEU A 32 4.98 -22.73 5.40
CA LEU A 32 5.90 -21.93 4.61
C LEU A 32 7.31 -22.51 4.59
N VAL A 33 8.02 -22.38 3.47
CA VAL A 33 9.43 -22.77 3.31
C VAL A 33 10.32 -21.54 3.51
N ARG A 34 10.78 -21.33 4.75
CA ARG A 34 11.62 -20.19 5.08
C ARG A 34 12.91 -20.20 4.25
N PRO A 35 13.30 -19.07 3.62
CA PRO A 35 14.59 -18.96 2.95
C PRO A 35 15.76 -19.13 3.93
N GLU A 36 16.87 -19.69 3.44
CA GLU A 36 18.11 -19.76 4.21
C GLU A 36 18.66 -18.36 4.47
N GLY A 37 19.12 -18.11 5.69
CA GLY A 37 19.80 -16.90 6.08
C GLY A 37 21.18 -16.79 5.41
N GLY A 38 21.88 -15.72 5.69
CA GLY A 38 23.19 -15.47 5.13
C GLY A 38 24.01 -14.51 5.99
N THR A 39 25.10 -14.03 5.40
CA THR A 39 26.00 -13.04 6.02
C THR A 39 26.28 -11.91 5.06
N THR A 40 26.20 -10.68 5.53
CA THR A 40 26.49 -9.48 4.74
C THR A 40 27.99 -9.30 4.52
N PRO A 41 28.44 -8.43 3.59
CA PRO A 41 29.85 -8.09 3.43
C PRO A 41 30.51 -7.54 4.69
N SER A 42 29.74 -6.95 5.60
CA SER A 42 30.24 -6.47 6.90
C SER A 42 30.30 -7.55 7.99
N GLY A 43 30.01 -8.82 7.67
CA GLY A 43 30.03 -9.94 8.62
C GLY A 43 28.78 -10.09 9.47
N GLN A 44 27.72 -9.30 9.24
CA GLN A 44 26.47 -9.43 9.97
C GLN A 44 25.64 -10.58 9.44
N ALA A 45 25.32 -11.56 10.28
CA ALA A 45 24.41 -12.65 9.95
C ALA A 45 22.95 -12.15 9.93
N TYR A 46 22.12 -12.74 9.07
CA TYR A 46 20.68 -12.49 8.99
C TYR A 46 19.91 -13.78 8.73
N THR A 47 18.66 -13.77 9.14
CA THR A 47 17.64 -14.79 8.87
C THR A 47 16.45 -14.11 8.20
N TYR A 48 15.38 -14.86 7.88
CA TYR A 48 14.19 -14.31 7.24
C TYR A 48 12.96 -14.43 8.14
N ALA A 49 12.06 -13.47 8.00
CA ALA A 49 10.71 -13.50 8.54
C ALA A 49 9.70 -13.18 7.43
N PRO A 50 8.48 -13.78 7.45
CA PRO A 50 7.41 -13.38 6.54
C PRO A 50 7.02 -11.92 6.83
N ASN A 51 6.71 -11.19 5.75
CA ASN A 51 6.34 -9.79 5.80
C ASN A 51 5.04 -9.56 5.03
N ASP A 52 5.01 -8.65 4.06
CA ASP A 52 3.82 -8.37 3.28
C ASP A 52 3.41 -9.54 2.37
N ALA A 53 2.10 -9.71 2.18
CA ALA A 53 1.55 -10.67 1.23
C ALA A 53 0.48 -10.03 0.36
N SER A 54 0.33 -10.54 -0.85
CA SER A 54 -0.78 -10.26 -1.75
C SER A 54 -1.33 -11.57 -2.30
N ILE A 55 -2.53 -11.54 -2.84
CA ILE A 55 -3.19 -12.73 -3.37
C ILE A 55 -3.59 -12.50 -4.83
N GLY A 56 -3.62 -13.57 -5.61
CA GLY A 56 -4.14 -13.60 -6.97
C GLY A 56 -4.30 -15.04 -7.45
N ASP A 57 -5.25 -15.27 -8.34
CA ASP A 57 -5.39 -16.52 -9.05
C ASP A 57 -4.32 -16.56 -10.16
N VAL A 58 -3.19 -17.24 -9.91
CA VAL A 58 -2.05 -17.23 -10.84
C VAL A 58 -2.10 -18.38 -11.85
N ASP A 59 -2.90 -19.42 -11.61
CA ASP A 59 -3.01 -20.55 -12.53
C ASP A 59 -4.39 -20.68 -13.21
N GLY A 60 -5.35 -19.83 -12.86
CA GLY A 60 -6.66 -19.74 -13.48
C GLY A 60 -7.63 -20.84 -13.00
N ASP A 61 -7.40 -21.44 -11.82
CA ASP A 61 -8.24 -22.50 -11.28
C ASP A 61 -9.42 -21.97 -10.43
N GLY A 62 -9.43 -20.65 -10.15
CA GLY A 62 -10.45 -19.96 -9.38
C GLY A 62 -10.18 -19.93 -7.87
N GLU A 63 -9.09 -20.51 -7.39
CA GLU A 63 -8.55 -20.34 -6.05
C GLU A 63 -7.41 -19.30 -6.09
N TYR A 64 -7.16 -18.62 -4.96
CA TYR A 64 -6.07 -17.65 -4.90
C TYR A 64 -4.78 -18.29 -4.38
N GLU A 65 -3.66 -17.96 -5.02
CA GLU A 65 -2.33 -18.16 -4.49
C GLU A 65 -1.90 -16.95 -3.66
N ILE A 66 -0.92 -17.19 -2.79
CA ILE A 66 -0.33 -16.19 -1.92
C ILE A 66 1.07 -15.86 -2.41
N ILE A 67 1.29 -14.61 -2.79
CA ILE A 67 2.61 -14.07 -3.07
C ILE A 67 3.11 -13.41 -1.78
N LEU A 68 4.13 -14.02 -1.17
CA LEU A 68 4.68 -13.65 0.13
C LEU A 68 6.07 -13.03 -0.03
N LYS A 69 6.24 -11.85 0.54
CA LYS A 69 7.53 -11.19 0.69
C LYS A 69 8.21 -11.64 1.99
N TRP A 70 9.46 -12.05 1.89
CA TRP A 70 10.33 -12.35 3.02
C TRP A 70 11.32 -11.21 3.24
N ASP A 71 11.31 -10.62 4.42
CA ASP A 71 12.29 -9.62 4.81
C ASP A 71 13.45 -10.27 5.59
N PRO A 72 14.69 -9.92 5.27
CA PRO A 72 15.83 -10.31 6.10
C PRO A 72 15.79 -9.56 7.45
N SER A 73 16.22 -10.22 8.52
CA SER A 73 16.20 -9.66 9.89
C SER A 73 17.04 -8.39 10.07
N ASN A 74 17.90 -8.08 9.11
CA ASN A 74 18.69 -6.86 9.02
C ASN A 74 18.17 -5.87 7.97
N ALA A 75 16.87 -5.92 7.65
CA ALA A 75 16.22 -4.89 6.85
C ALA A 75 16.33 -3.51 7.55
N HIS A 76 16.53 -2.46 6.76
CA HIS A 76 16.70 -1.10 7.26
C HIS A 76 15.72 -0.13 6.63
N ASP A 77 15.20 0.81 7.43
CA ASP A 77 14.53 1.98 6.88
C ASP A 77 15.51 2.80 6.01
N ASN A 78 14.95 3.51 5.05
CA ASN A 78 15.73 4.36 4.13
C ASN A 78 16.58 5.42 4.83
N ALA A 79 16.21 5.83 6.04
CA ALA A 79 16.97 6.79 6.83
C ALA A 79 18.29 6.21 7.38
N HIS A 80 18.40 4.89 7.54
CA HIS A 80 19.52 4.23 8.20
C HIS A 80 20.52 3.63 7.22
N ASP A 81 21.80 3.66 7.57
CA ASP A 81 22.87 2.97 6.87
C ASP A 81 22.90 1.48 7.27
N GLY A 82 23.53 0.64 6.48
CA GLY A 82 23.75 -0.79 6.73
C GLY A 82 23.48 -1.65 5.51
N TYR A 83 24.23 -2.75 5.39
CA TYR A 83 23.95 -3.78 4.41
C TYR A 83 22.69 -4.55 4.82
N THR A 84 21.91 -4.99 3.85
CA THR A 84 20.77 -5.89 4.05
C THR A 84 21.00 -7.20 3.30
N GLY A 85 20.39 -8.28 3.78
CA GLY A 85 20.14 -9.45 2.94
C GLY A 85 19.21 -9.09 1.77
N PRO A 86 19.15 -9.91 0.71
CA PRO A 86 18.20 -9.70 -0.38
C PRO A 86 16.76 -9.94 0.09
N VAL A 87 15.82 -9.20 -0.49
CA VAL A 87 14.40 -9.52 -0.35
C VAL A 87 14.08 -10.75 -1.20
N ILE A 88 13.24 -11.63 -0.68
CA ILE A 88 12.77 -12.84 -1.37
C ILE A 88 11.25 -12.74 -1.54
N PHE A 89 10.76 -13.18 -2.68
CA PHE A 89 9.33 -13.39 -2.91
C PHE A 89 9.07 -14.86 -3.22
N ASP A 90 8.06 -15.42 -2.60
CA ASP A 90 7.59 -16.78 -2.85
C ASP A 90 6.12 -16.76 -3.28
N CYS A 91 5.73 -17.70 -4.10
CA CYS A 91 4.33 -18.01 -4.38
C CYS A 91 3.94 -19.34 -3.75
N TYR A 92 2.80 -19.38 -3.07
CA TYR A 92 2.28 -20.56 -2.41
C TYR A 92 0.83 -20.80 -2.78
N LYS A 93 0.48 -22.08 -3.03
CA LYS A 93 -0.90 -22.52 -2.98
C LYS A 93 -1.41 -22.60 -1.53
N LEU A 94 -2.72 -22.59 -1.34
CA LEU A 94 -3.34 -22.66 -0.01
C LEU A 94 -2.99 -23.95 0.76
N ASN A 95 -2.58 -25.00 0.07
CA ASN A 95 -2.10 -26.25 0.68
C ASN A 95 -0.62 -26.20 1.13
N GLY A 96 0.06 -25.06 0.94
CA GLY A 96 1.47 -24.86 1.28
C GLY A 96 2.48 -25.27 0.20
N GLN A 97 2.01 -25.71 -0.97
CA GLN A 97 2.91 -25.99 -2.10
C GLN A 97 3.53 -24.68 -2.58
N GLN A 98 4.87 -24.58 -2.52
CA GLN A 98 5.62 -23.48 -3.12
C GLN A 98 5.71 -23.68 -4.63
N LEU A 99 5.26 -22.69 -5.41
CA LEU A 99 5.32 -22.72 -6.87
C LEU A 99 6.65 -22.20 -7.39
N TRP A 100 7.11 -21.05 -6.86
CA TRP A 100 8.37 -20.45 -7.26
C TRP A 100 8.95 -19.55 -6.14
N ARG A 101 10.21 -19.15 -6.34
CA ARG A 101 10.94 -18.19 -5.52
C ARG A 101 11.69 -17.21 -6.40
N ILE A 102 11.48 -15.91 -6.18
CA ILE A 102 12.22 -14.80 -6.79
C ILE A 102 13.18 -14.23 -5.75
N ASN A 103 14.45 -14.06 -6.12
CA ASN A 103 15.46 -13.41 -5.28
C ASN A 103 15.80 -12.05 -5.87
N MET A 104 15.52 -10.97 -5.13
CA MET A 104 15.74 -9.60 -5.61
C MET A 104 17.21 -9.22 -5.77
N GLY A 105 18.13 -10.05 -5.28
CA GLY A 105 19.55 -9.82 -5.40
C GLY A 105 20.09 -8.74 -4.47
N ARG A 106 21.38 -8.43 -4.64
CA ARG A 106 22.11 -7.49 -3.77
C ARG A 106 21.87 -6.02 -4.10
N ASN A 107 21.36 -5.73 -5.31
CA ASN A 107 21.15 -4.36 -5.80
C ASN A 107 19.74 -3.83 -5.56
N VAL A 108 18.93 -4.58 -4.80
CA VAL A 108 17.65 -4.12 -4.24
C VAL A 108 17.76 -4.22 -2.71
N ARG A 109 17.73 -3.08 -2.03
CA ARG A 109 17.87 -3.02 -0.57
C ARG A 109 16.59 -3.48 0.11
N ALA A 110 16.67 -4.10 1.29
CA ALA A 110 15.52 -4.51 2.07
C ALA A 110 15.10 -3.44 3.09
N GLY A 111 13.80 -3.24 3.23
CA GLY A 111 13.17 -2.31 4.18
C GLY A 111 11.76 -1.93 3.72
N ALA A 112 11.04 -1.22 4.56
CA ALA A 112 9.60 -0.98 4.41
C ALA A 112 9.18 -0.29 3.09
N HIS A 113 10.10 0.43 2.43
CA HIS A 113 9.73 1.27 1.28
C HIS A 113 10.38 0.89 -0.04
N TYR A 114 11.21 -0.16 -0.08
CA TYR A 114 12.03 -0.46 -1.28
C TYR A 114 11.34 -1.35 -2.30
N THR A 115 10.47 -2.28 -1.87
CA THR A 115 9.97 -3.38 -2.70
C THR A 115 8.45 -3.47 -2.61
N GLN A 116 7.76 -2.50 -3.20
CA GLN A 116 6.33 -2.60 -3.44
C GLN A 116 6.07 -3.55 -4.62
N PHE A 117 5.02 -4.34 -4.53
CA PHE A 117 4.63 -5.29 -5.57
C PHE A 117 3.11 -5.33 -5.73
N MET A 118 2.66 -5.59 -6.95
CA MET A 118 1.26 -5.73 -7.31
C MET A 118 1.02 -7.11 -7.89
N VAL A 119 -0.09 -7.71 -7.53
CA VAL A 119 -0.57 -9.00 -8.05
C VAL A 119 -1.97 -8.77 -8.60
N PHE A 120 -2.14 -8.94 -9.90
CA PHE A 120 -3.41 -8.71 -10.56
C PHE A 120 -3.43 -9.34 -11.97
N ASP A 121 -4.60 -9.75 -12.44
CA ASP A 121 -4.83 -10.12 -13.84
C ASP A 121 -4.84 -8.85 -14.69
N LEU A 122 -3.68 -8.53 -15.29
CA LEU A 122 -3.45 -7.25 -15.95
C LEU A 122 -3.87 -7.23 -17.43
N ASP A 123 -3.96 -8.39 -18.06
CA ASP A 123 -4.36 -8.51 -19.47
C ASP A 123 -5.73 -9.16 -19.67
N GLY A 124 -6.39 -9.56 -18.58
CA GLY A 124 -7.74 -10.10 -18.59
C GLY A 124 -7.82 -11.55 -19.05
N ASP A 125 -6.72 -12.32 -18.97
CA ASP A 125 -6.69 -13.73 -19.37
C ASP A 125 -7.18 -14.69 -18.28
N GLY A 126 -7.49 -14.17 -17.10
CA GLY A 126 -7.97 -14.92 -15.92
C GLY A 126 -6.83 -15.42 -15.02
N ARG A 127 -5.60 -14.98 -15.22
CA ARG A 127 -4.42 -15.32 -14.42
C ARG A 127 -3.71 -14.05 -13.99
N ALA A 128 -3.33 -13.99 -12.72
CA ALA A 128 -2.66 -12.82 -12.19
C ALA A 128 -1.17 -12.79 -12.54
N GLU A 129 -0.67 -11.64 -12.96
CA GLU A 129 0.74 -11.30 -13.04
C GLU A 129 1.24 -10.72 -11.72
N VAL A 130 2.58 -10.70 -11.58
CA VAL A 130 3.27 -9.99 -10.50
C VAL A 130 4.14 -8.87 -11.08
N VAL A 131 3.95 -7.65 -10.62
CA VAL A 131 4.73 -6.49 -11.06
C VAL A 131 5.47 -5.86 -9.91
N MET A 132 6.78 -5.65 -10.07
CA MET A 132 7.61 -5.00 -9.06
C MET A 132 8.85 -4.36 -9.65
N LYS A 133 9.44 -3.45 -8.87
CA LYS A 133 10.77 -2.90 -9.16
C LYS A 133 11.83 -3.97 -8.98
N THR A 134 12.77 -4.08 -9.92
CA THR A 134 13.92 -4.98 -9.89
C THR A 134 15.22 -4.23 -10.10
N GLY A 135 16.34 -4.92 -10.08
CA GLY A 135 17.67 -4.41 -10.36
C GLY A 135 18.58 -5.49 -10.91
N ASP A 136 19.81 -5.12 -11.28
CA ASP A 136 20.84 -6.07 -11.71
C ASP A 136 21.05 -7.17 -10.67
N GLY A 137 21.11 -8.42 -11.13
CA GLY A 137 21.29 -9.59 -10.27
C GLY A 137 20.02 -10.11 -9.61
N THR A 138 18.83 -9.56 -9.93
CA THR A 138 17.56 -10.20 -9.57
C THR A 138 17.43 -11.54 -10.29
N VAL A 139 17.09 -12.61 -9.57
CA VAL A 139 16.89 -13.97 -10.11
C VAL A 139 15.40 -14.27 -10.09
N ASP A 140 14.84 -14.56 -11.24
CA ASP A 140 13.41 -14.87 -11.39
C ASP A 140 13.05 -16.30 -10.91
N GLY A 141 11.76 -16.64 -10.95
CA GLY A 141 11.25 -17.94 -10.50
C GLY A 141 11.75 -19.17 -11.28
N THR A 142 12.33 -18.95 -12.47
CA THR A 142 12.94 -19.99 -13.30
C THR A 142 14.47 -20.08 -13.15
N GLY A 143 15.06 -19.19 -12.35
CA GLY A 143 16.51 -19.12 -12.12
C GLY A 143 17.25 -18.21 -13.13
N LYS A 144 16.54 -17.49 -13.99
CA LYS A 144 17.12 -16.55 -14.95
C LYS A 144 17.45 -15.22 -14.27
N VAL A 145 18.62 -14.67 -14.58
CA VAL A 145 19.08 -13.41 -14.00
C VAL A 145 18.62 -12.22 -14.85
N ILE A 146 18.10 -11.20 -14.18
CA ILE A 146 17.77 -9.91 -14.78
C ILE A 146 19.01 -9.02 -14.71
N GLY A 147 19.40 -8.43 -15.84
CA GLY A 147 20.54 -7.53 -15.95
C GLY A 147 21.89 -8.22 -15.70
N ASP A 148 22.83 -7.50 -15.08
CA ASP A 148 24.18 -8.01 -14.80
C ASP A 148 24.22 -8.79 -13.47
N ALA A 149 24.48 -10.11 -13.54
CA ALA A 149 24.61 -10.99 -12.39
C ALA A 149 25.78 -10.63 -11.45
N ASN A 150 26.80 -9.97 -11.99
CA ASN A 150 28.04 -9.66 -11.24
C ASN A 150 28.03 -8.25 -10.63
N ALA A 151 27.09 -7.39 -11.03
CA ALA A 151 27.03 -6.03 -10.55
C ALA A 151 26.82 -5.96 -9.02
N ASP A 152 27.51 -5.04 -8.38
CA ASP A 152 27.31 -4.68 -6.97
C ASP A 152 27.46 -3.15 -6.82
N TYR A 153 26.32 -2.47 -6.66
CA TYR A 153 26.28 -1.01 -6.52
C TYR A 153 26.22 -0.55 -5.06
N ARG A 154 26.31 -1.48 -4.11
CA ARG A 154 26.34 -1.15 -2.69
C ARG A 154 27.64 -0.43 -2.33
N ASN A 155 27.53 0.73 -1.72
CA ASN A 155 28.68 1.41 -1.16
C ASN A 155 29.06 0.82 0.22
N GLU A 156 30.12 1.31 0.83
CA GLU A 156 30.61 0.89 2.15
C GLU A 156 29.60 1.03 3.30
N ARG A 157 28.55 1.86 3.10
CA ARG A 157 27.45 2.06 4.04
C ARG A 157 26.24 1.16 3.73
N GLY A 158 26.37 0.24 2.77
CA GLY A 158 25.29 -0.64 2.34
C GLY A 158 24.15 0.05 1.56
N ARG A 159 24.37 1.28 1.07
CA ARG A 159 23.42 2.02 0.25
C ARG A 159 23.68 1.81 -1.24
N ILE A 160 22.60 1.88 -2.02
CA ILE A 160 22.63 1.77 -3.48
C ILE A 160 22.29 3.14 -4.04
N LEU A 161 23.31 3.91 -4.42
CA LEU A 161 23.17 5.28 -4.89
C LEU A 161 23.26 5.42 -6.41
N THR A 162 23.69 4.36 -7.09
CA THR A 162 23.89 4.29 -8.54
C THR A 162 23.41 2.95 -9.06
N GLY A 163 23.54 2.72 -10.36
CA GLY A 163 23.11 1.52 -11.04
C GLY A 163 21.69 1.64 -11.61
N PRO A 164 21.35 0.77 -12.57
CA PRO A 164 20.06 0.76 -13.20
C PRO A 164 18.97 0.30 -12.25
N GLU A 165 17.76 0.74 -12.50
CA GLU A 165 16.55 0.29 -11.85
C GLU A 165 15.56 -0.09 -12.93
N TYR A 166 14.85 -1.18 -12.72
CA TYR A 166 13.92 -1.73 -13.70
C TYR A 166 12.52 -1.88 -13.10
N LEU A 167 11.52 -1.87 -13.95
CA LEU A 167 10.18 -2.37 -13.68
C LEU A 167 10.03 -3.69 -14.43
N THR A 168 9.72 -4.77 -13.72
CA THR A 168 9.56 -6.11 -14.31
C THR A 168 8.17 -6.64 -14.04
N ILE A 169 7.55 -7.20 -15.08
CA ILE A 169 6.35 -8.00 -14.97
C ILE A 169 6.74 -9.48 -15.06
N PHE A 170 6.19 -10.27 -14.12
CA PHE A 170 6.45 -11.70 -13.99
C PHE A 170 5.16 -12.49 -14.23
N ASN A 171 5.29 -13.63 -14.88
CA ASN A 171 4.23 -14.61 -14.94
C ASN A 171 3.89 -15.12 -13.56
N GLY A 172 2.64 -15.01 -13.13
CA GLY A 172 2.23 -15.36 -11.77
C GLY A 172 2.39 -16.83 -11.43
N LEU A 173 2.20 -17.74 -12.41
CA LEU A 173 2.30 -19.18 -12.20
C LEU A 173 3.74 -19.65 -12.07
N THR A 174 4.67 -19.09 -12.85
CA THR A 174 6.06 -19.60 -12.93
C THR A 174 7.09 -18.69 -12.27
N GLY A 175 6.74 -17.43 -12.00
CA GLY A 175 7.68 -16.40 -11.57
C GLY A 175 8.69 -15.99 -12.63
N GLU A 176 8.52 -16.41 -13.90
CA GLU A 176 9.39 -16.02 -15.02
C GLU A 176 9.22 -14.54 -15.35
N ALA A 177 10.33 -13.82 -15.55
CA ALA A 177 10.31 -12.45 -16.01
C ALA A 177 9.85 -12.38 -17.47
N MET A 178 8.62 -11.88 -17.70
CA MET A 178 8.01 -11.75 -19.02
C MET A 178 8.56 -10.54 -19.78
N GLN A 179 8.64 -9.40 -19.08
CA GLN A 179 9.26 -8.19 -19.60
C GLN A 179 9.91 -7.37 -18.49
N THR A 180 11.06 -6.77 -18.82
CA THR A 180 11.78 -5.81 -17.97
C THR A 180 12.03 -4.55 -18.78
N ILE A 181 11.64 -3.40 -18.22
CA ILE A 181 11.87 -2.07 -18.79
C ILE A 181 12.58 -1.18 -17.76
N ASP A 182 13.18 -0.08 -18.20
CA ASP A 182 13.74 0.91 -17.30
C ASP A 182 12.66 1.52 -16.40
N TYR A 183 13.02 1.73 -15.12
CA TYR A 183 12.09 2.30 -14.15
C TYR A 183 11.90 3.81 -14.38
N VAL A 184 10.68 4.25 -14.52
CA VAL A 184 10.33 5.68 -14.66
C VAL A 184 9.61 6.14 -13.37
N PRO A 185 10.03 7.27 -12.78
CA PRO A 185 11.15 8.13 -13.17
C PRO A 185 12.50 7.53 -12.78
N GLU A 186 13.52 7.82 -13.57
CA GLU A 186 14.91 7.47 -13.25
C GLU A 186 15.34 8.04 -11.89
N ARG A 187 16.29 7.37 -11.25
CA ARG A 187 16.92 7.89 -10.01
C ARG A 187 17.53 9.26 -10.25
N GLY A 188 18.23 9.46 -11.36
CA GLY A 188 18.85 10.72 -11.72
C GLY A 188 19.78 11.26 -10.63
N ASN A 189 19.83 12.58 -10.49
CA ASN A 189 20.55 13.19 -9.38
C ASN A 189 19.73 13.05 -8.07
N LEU A 190 20.31 12.38 -7.07
CA LEU A 190 19.67 12.14 -5.77
C LEU A 190 19.24 13.43 -5.07
N MET A 191 20.04 14.50 -5.23
CA MET A 191 19.70 15.82 -4.67
C MET A 191 18.39 16.37 -5.26
N ASP A 192 18.03 15.96 -6.48
CA ASP A 192 16.74 16.29 -7.08
C ASP A 192 15.58 15.63 -6.36
N TRP A 193 15.77 14.65 -5.49
CA TRP A 193 14.81 14.01 -4.59
C TRP A 193 14.90 14.45 -3.11
N GLY A 194 15.85 15.31 -2.65
CA GLY A 194 15.95 15.94 -1.34
C GLY A 194 17.13 15.54 -0.47
N ASP A 195 17.85 14.49 -0.83
CA ASP A 195 19.08 14.12 -0.13
C ASP A 195 20.00 13.30 -1.04
N GLY A 196 21.29 13.31 -0.72
CA GLY A 196 22.32 12.55 -1.43
C GLY A 196 22.50 11.12 -0.93
N ARG A 197 21.60 10.57 -0.12
CA ARG A 197 21.74 9.24 0.51
C ARG A 197 20.65 8.26 0.11
N ALA A 198 19.86 8.59 -0.90
CA ALA A 198 18.71 7.80 -1.35
C ALA A 198 17.66 7.50 -0.27
N ASN A 199 17.62 8.27 0.82
CA ASN A 199 16.55 8.14 1.79
C ASN A 199 15.20 8.56 1.18
N ARG A 200 15.25 9.53 0.29
CA ARG A 200 14.07 10.13 -0.33
C ARG A 200 13.73 9.48 -1.67
N SER A 201 14.74 9.25 -2.50
CA SER A 201 14.53 8.69 -3.84
C SER A 201 14.05 7.23 -3.81
N ASP A 202 14.36 6.47 -2.77
CA ASP A 202 14.10 5.03 -2.73
C ASP A 202 12.88 4.67 -1.88
N ARG A 203 11.84 5.48 -1.94
CA ARG A 203 10.54 5.19 -1.33
C ARG A 203 9.49 5.07 -2.42
N TYR A 204 8.86 3.92 -2.49
CA TYR A 204 7.97 3.53 -3.56
C TYR A 204 6.58 3.25 -3.01
N LEU A 205 5.56 3.61 -3.79
CA LEU A 205 4.18 3.14 -3.66
C LEU A 205 3.74 2.58 -5.00
N ALA A 206 2.76 1.73 -4.99
CA ALA A 206 2.16 1.16 -6.19
C ALA A 206 0.67 0.90 -5.99
N CYS A 207 -0.09 0.90 -7.07
CA CYS A 207 -1.48 0.48 -7.11
C CYS A 207 -1.85 -0.07 -8.47
N ILE A 208 -3.01 -0.70 -8.53
CA ILE A 208 -3.74 -1.01 -9.77
C ILE A 208 -4.90 -0.02 -9.87
N ALA A 209 -5.13 0.54 -11.05
CA ALA A 209 -6.21 1.49 -11.32
C ALA A 209 -6.85 1.21 -12.69
N TYR A 210 -8.15 1.36 -12.79
CA TYR A 210 -8.89 1.27 -14.05
C TYR A 210 -8.97 2.67 -14.69
N LEU A 211 -7.84 3.11 -15.26
CA LEU A 211 -7.67 4.46 -15.81
C LEU A 211 -8.48 4.75 -17.09
N ASP A 212 -9.01 3.73 -17.72
CA ASP A 212 -9.96 3.84 -18.85
C ASP A 212 -11.33 3.24 -18.52
N GLY A 213 -11.57 2.92 -17.26
CA GLY A 213 -12.81 2.31 -16.79
C GLY A 213 -13.00 0.83 -17.16
N VAL A 214 -12.07 0.22 -17.89
CA VAL A 214 -12.22 -1.14 -18.45
C VAL A 214 -11.03 -2.04 -18.15
N HIS A 215 -9.80 -1.53 -18.36
CA HIS A 215 -8.58 -2.32 -18.26
C HIS A 215 -7.75 -1.88 -17.04
N PRO A 216 -7.18 -2.82 -16.29
CA PRO A 216 -6.31 -2.50 -15.16
C PRO A 216 -4.97 -1.95 -15.64
N SER A 217 -4.53 -0.84 -15.06
CA SER A 217 -3.21 -0.24 -15.29
C SER A 217 -2.38 -0.31 -14.01
N VAL A 218 -1.07 -0.53 -14.14
CA VAL A 218 -0.13 -0.46 -13.00
C VAL A 218 0.35 0.98 -12.83
N VAL A 219 0.18 1.54 -11.66
CA VAL A 219 0.70 2.87 -11.32
C VAL A 219 1.84 2.72 -10.31
N MET A 220 3.02 3.22 -10.68
CA MET A 220 4.24 3.20 -9.86
C MET A 220 4.65 4.61 -9.49
N CYS A 221 5.02 4.80 -8.24
CA CYS A 221 5.42 6.08 -7.68
C CYS A 221 6.82 6.00 -7.09
N ARG A 222 7.54 7.13 -7.03
CA ARG A 222 8.87 7.22 -6.45
C ARG A 222 9.05 8.49 -5.63
N GLY A 223 9.71 8.37 -4.49
CA GLY A 223 10.33 9.47 -3.74
C GLY A 223 9.65 9.90 -2.44
N LEU A 224 10.43 10.35 -1.47
CA LEU A 224 10.04 10.85 -0.15
C LEU A 224 10.94 11.99 0.36
N GLY A 225 10.38 12.98 1.08
CA GLY A 225 11.13 14.03 1.76
C GLY A 225 10.70 14.29 3.21
N ASP A 226 11.62 14.59 4.15
CA ASP A 226 11.35 14.91 5.57
C ASP A 226 11.54 16.39 5.89
N VAL A 227 10.77 16.92 6.82
CA VAL A 227 10.84 18.29 7.29
C VAL A 227 11.37 18.33 8.73
N TYR A 228 12.68 18.37 8.90
CA TYR A 228 13.23 18.93 10.11
C TYR A 228 14.37 19.91 9.81
N LYS A 229 14.08 21.18 10.12
CA LYS A 229 14.96 22.37 10.25
C LYS A 229 15.67 22.87 9.00
N ARG A 230 15.05 23.94 8.44
CA ARG A 230 15.70 25.03 7.70
C ARG A 230 16.54 24.63 6.51
N GLN A 231 15.88 24.43 5.49
CA GLN A 231 16.07 24.84 4.10
C GLN A 231 15.22 23.98 3.21
N VAL A 232 14.40 24.70 2.46
CA VAL A 232 13.58 24.22 1.36
C VAL A 232 14.32 23.17 0.57
N MET A 233 13.83 21.93 0.58
CA MET A 233 13.90 21.02 -0.57
C MET A 233 13.28 19.70 -0.24
N CYS A 234 12.34 19.35 -1.00
CA CYS A 234 11.34 18.34 -0.78
C CYS A 234 11.17 17.39 -1.92
N ARG A 235 10.55 16.19 -1.71
CA ARG A 235 10.30 15.23 -2.79
C ARG A 235 9.39 14.09 -2.43
N GLY A 236 8.70 13.53 -3.41
CA GLY A 236 7.79 12.42 -3.28
C GLY A 236 6.58 12.76 -2.43
N TYR A 237 6.36 12.09 -1.32
CA TYR A 237 5.27 12.50 -0.42
C TYR A 237 5.49 13.89 0.15
N TYR A 238 6.72 14.29 0.31
CA TYR A 238 7.10 15.56 0.94
C TYR A 238 7.58 16.61 -0.07
N THR A 239 7.92 16.25 -1.33
CA THR A 239 8.36 17.25 -2.34
C THR A 239 8.04 16.92 -3.78
N ARG A 240 9.02 16.42 -4.59
CA ARG A 240 8.75 16.08 -5.97
C ARG A 240 7.89 14.83 -5.98
N THR A 241 6.71 14.89 -6.50
CA THR A 241 5.81 13.79 -6.69
C THR A 241 5.86 13.36 -8.14
N VAL A 242 6.18 12.10 -8.39
CA VAL A 242 6.13 11.53 -9.74
C VAL A 242 5.35 10.22 -9.69
N LEU A 243 4.33 10.11 -10.53
CA LEU A 243 3.56 8.91 -10.76
C LEU A 243 3.71 8.52 -12.23
N ALA A 244 3.92 7.24 -12.51
CA ALA A 244 3.96 6.71 -13.87
C ALA A 244 2.97 5.55 -13.99
N ALA A 245 2.09 5.61 -14.97
CA ALA A 245 1.11 4.58 -15.26
C ALA A 245 1.56 3.72 -16.43
N TYR A 246 1.26 2.44 -16.37
CA TYR A 246 1.63 1.45 -17.38
C TYR A 246 0.45 0.53 -17.67
N ASP A 247 0.31 0.18 -18.95
CA ASP A 247 -0.62 -0.82 -19.43
C ASP A 247 0.14 -2.07 -19.86
N TRP A 248 -0.42 -3.24 -19.58
CA TRP A 248 0.05 -4.53 -20.01
C TRP A 248 -0.90 -5.13 -21.05
N ASP A 249 -0.40 -5.57 -22.20
CA ASP A 249 -1.21 -6.16 -23.28
C ASP A 249 -0.94 -7.67 -23.48
N GLY A 250 -0.45 -8.36 -22.43
CA GLY A 250 -0.03 -9.75 -22.47
C GLY A 250 1.37 -9.96 -23.08
N LYS A 251 2.00 -8.90 -23.60
CA LYS A 251 3.30 -8.96 -24.26
C LYS A 251 4.18 -7.75 -23.99
N ASN A 252 3.59 -6.56 -23.93
CA ASN A 252 4.33 -5.31 -23.81
C ASN A 252 3.80 -4.48 -22.66
N LEU A 253 4.71 -4.11 -21.77
CA LEU A 253 4.47 -3.12 -20.71
C LEU A 253 4.74 -1.73 -21.30
N LYS A 254 3.68 -0.93 -21.44
CA LYS A 254 3.73 0.39 -22.09
C LYS A 254 3.46 1.48 -21.08
N ASN A 255 4.32 2.52 -21.04
CA ASN A 255 4.02 3.70 -20.25
C ASN A 255 2.82 4.44 -20.86
N ARG A 256 1.77 4.67 -20.06
CA ARG A 256 0.56 5.39 -20.45
C ARG A 256 0.76 6.89 -20.28
N TRP A 257 1.19 7.32 -19.10
CA TRP A 257 1.49 8.70 -18.77
C TRP A 257 2.47 8.81 -17.60
N VAL A 258 3.08 9.97 -17.44
CA VAL A 258 3.91 10.34 -16.30
C VAL A 258 3.45 11.69 -15.77
N PHE A 259 2.98 11.73 -14.53
CA PHE A 259 2.76 12.96 -13.78
C PHE A 259 4.03 13.36 -13.02
N ASP A 260 4.43 14.61 -13.10
CA ASP A 260 5.56 15.17 -12.34
C ASP A 260 5.19 16.55 -11.77
N SER A 261 5.26 16.68 -10.45
CA SER A 261 5.00 17.93 -9.77
C SER A 261 5.99 19.07 -10.10
N ASN A 262 7.11 18.77 -10.76
CA ASN A 262 8.05 19.76 -11.29
C ASN A 262 7.61 20.34 -12.64
N ASN A 263 6.64 19.76 -13.32
CA ASN A 263 6.09 20.31 -14.55
C ASN A 263 5.42 21.66 -14.28
N PRO A 264 5.40 22.57 -15.28
CA PRO A 264 4.70 23.86 -15.18
C PRO A 264 3.24 23.67 -14.74
N GLY A 265 2.81 24.42 -13.72
CA GLY A 265 1.46 24.33 -13.16
C GLY A 265 1.25 23.24 -12.10
N CYS A 266 2.15 22.25 -11.98
CA CYS A 266 1.96 21.12 -11.07
C CYS A 266 2.58 21.30 -9.67
N ARG A 267 3.21 22.44 -9.38
CA ARG A 267 3.92 22.67 -8.12
C ARG A 267 3.06 22.50 -6.85
N ALA A 268 1.75 22.71 -6.95
CA ALA A 268 0.81 22.54 -5.85
C ALA A 268 0.69 21.09 -5.35
N TYR A 269 1.10 20.13 -6.15
CA TYR A 269 1.04 18.69 -5.86
C TYR A 269 2.31 18.16 -5.16
N ALA A 270 3.37 18.97 -5.16
CA ALA A 270 4.62 18.61 -4.50
C ALA A 270 4.41 18.50 -2.98
N GLY A 271 4.89 17.42 -2.39
CA GLY A 271 4.86 17.21 -0.95
C GLY A 271 3.48 16.90 -0.36
N GLN A 272 2.56 16.40 -1.16
CA GLN A 272 1.19 16.14 -0.74
C GLN A 272 0.87 14.64 -0.53
N GLY A 273 1.81 13.74 -0.84
CA GLY A 273 1.58 12.30 -0.72
C GLY A 273 1.58 11.80 0.73
N ASN A 274 0.87 10.70 0.98
CA ASN A 274 0.90 9.97 2.24
C ASN A 274 1.80 8.72 2.12
N HIS A 275 1.97 7.95 3.21
CA HIS A 275 2.63 6.63 3.17
C HIS A 275 1.77 5.54 2.51
N ASN A 276 0.56 5.87 2.13
CA ASN A 276 -0.31 5.03 1.32
C ASN A 276 -1.03 5.89 0.26
N LEU A 277 -1.53 5.24 -0.75
CA LEU A 277 -2.42 5.82 -1.74
C LEU A 277 -3.72 5.00 -1.84
N ARG A 278 -4.74 5.57 -2.46
CA ARG A 278 -6.01 4.90 -2.73
C ARG A 278 -6.44 5.21 -4.16
N VAL A 279 -7.27 4.34 -4.68
CA VAL A 279 -7.76 4.41 -6.05
C VAL A 279 -9.28 4.30 -6.03
N GLY A 280 -9.94 5.02 -6.91
CA GLY A 280 -11.39 4.94 -7.11
C GLY A 280 -11.88 6.05 -8.05
N ASP A 281 -12.98 5.80 -8.71
CA ASP A 281 -13.72 6.78 -9.50
C ASP A 281 -14.30 7.84 -8.55
N VAL A 282 -13.57 8.95 -8.38
CA VAL A 282 -13.94 9.98 -7.39
C VAL A 282 -14.84 11.06 -8.00
N ASP A 283 -14.82 11.26 -9.30
CA ASP A 283 -15.60 12.31 -9.98
C ASP A 283 -16.79 11.76 -10.78
N GLY A 284 -16.92 10.44 -10.88
CA GLY A 284 -18.08 9.76 -11.48
C GLY A 284 -18.00 9.65 -13.00
N ASP A 285 -16.81 9.71 -13.58
CA ASP A 285 -16.61 9.59 -15.04
C ASP A 285 -16.49 8.13 -15.51
N GLY A 286 -16.40 7.19 -14.57
CA GLY A 286 -16.27 5.75 -14.82
C GLY A 286 -14.83 5.26 -14.88
N CYS A 287 -13.84 6.14 -14.66
CA CYS A 287 -12.43 5.82 -14.58
C CYS A 287 -11.90 6.07 -13.17
N ASP A 288 -10.82 5.40 -12.81
CA ASP A 288 -10.22 5.57 -11.49
C ASP A 288 -9.23 6.75 -11.43
N GLU A 289 -9.34 7.56 -10.38
CA GLU A 289 -8.33 8.52 -9.96
C GLU A 289 -7.40 7.95 -8.90
N ILE A 290 -6.21 8.54 -8.79
CA ILE A 290 -5.24 8.19 -7.77
C ILE A 290 -5.25 9.25 -6.67
N VAL A 291 -5.86 8.94 -5.53
CA VAL A 291 -5.81 9.76 -4.31
C VAL A 291 -4.47 9.55 -3.63
N TYR A 292 -3.56 10.50 -3.82
CA TYR A 292 -2.16 10.45 -3.40
C TYR A 292 -1.90 11.27 -2.14
N GLY A 293 -2.59 10.97 -1.06
CA GLY A 293 -2.50 11.76 0.18
C GLY A 293 -3.38 13.01 0.14
N GLN A 294 -2.76 14.19 0.10
CA GLN A 294 -3.44 15.48 0.12
C GLN A 294 -3.68 16.06 -1.27
N CYS A 295 -3.45 15.28 -2.30
CA CYS A 295 -3.79 15.59 -3.69
C CYS A 295 -4.36 14.37 -4.40
N THR A 296 -5.03 14.62 -5.51
CA THR A 296 -5.57 13.59 -6.40
C THR A 296 -5.07 13.84 -7.82
N ILE A 297 -4.65 12.77 -8.46
CA ILE A 297 -4.22 12.74 -9.87
C ILE A 297 -5.30 12.05 -10.66
N ASN A 298 -5.72 12.71 -11.73
CA ASN A 298 -6.78 12.25 -12.62
C ASN A 298 -6.34 11.02 -13.44
N ASN A 299 -7.30 10.26 -13.96
CA ASN A 299 -7.11 9.07 -14.78
C ASN A 299 -6.21 9.30 -16.01
N ASP A 300 -6.19 10.52 -16.55
CA ASP A 300 -5.37 10.93 -17.69
C ASP A 300 -3.94 11.40 -17.32
N GLY A 301 -3.59 11.36 -16.03
CA GLY A 301 -2.30 11.82 -15.53
C GLY A 301 -2.20 13.32 -15.28
N THR A 302 -3.30 14.05 -15.35
CA THR A 302 -3.35 15.46 -14.92
C THR A 302 -3.66 15.58 -13.43
N GLY A 303 -3.35 16.73 -12.82
CA GLY A 303 -3.70 16.95 -11.43
C GLY A 303 -5.16 17.37 -11.28
N LEU A 304 -5.96 16.62 -10.51
CA LEU A 304 -7.37 16.96 -10.26
C LEU A 304 -7.48 18.08 -9.22
N TYR A 305 -6.92 17.90 -8.03
CA TYR A 305 -6.83 18.94 -6.99
C TYR A 305 -5.67 18.69 -6.01
N SER A 306 -5.33 19.73 -5.24
CA SER A 306 -4.41 19.66 -4.10
C SER A 306 -4.95 20.52 -2.95
N THR A 307 -5.06 19.93 -1.75
CA THR A 307 -5.46 20.65 -0.53
C THR A 307 -4.33 21.51 0.04
N ARG A 308 -3.09 21.25 -0.37
CA ARG A 308 -1.87 21.94 0.10
C ARG A 308 -1.60 21.80 1.61
N MET A 309 -2.15 20.76 2.23
CA MET A 309 -1.95 20.48 3.67
C MET A 309 -0.65 19.73 3.96
N GLY A 310 0.10 19.37 2.90
CA GLY A 310 1.36 18.65 3.04
C GLY A 310 1.17 17.16 3.29
N HIS A 311 2.26 16.54 3.65
CA HIS A 311 2.31 15.09 3.90
C HIS A 311 1.44 14.64 5.08
N GLY A 312 1.01 13.38 5.03
CA GLY A 312 0.37 12.64 6.13
C GLY A 312 0.70 11.16 6.08
N ASP A 313 0.51 10.43 7.17
CA ASP A 313 0.94 9.04 7.28
C ASP A 313 -0.11 8.04 6.84
N ALA A 314 -1.38 8.36 6.99
CA ALA A 314 -2.47 7.43 6.70
C ALA A 314 -3.68 8.14 6.11
N MET A 315 -4.40 7.41 5.25
CA MET A 315 -5.69 7.84 4.73
C MET A 315 -6.56 6.66 4.33
N HIS A 316 -7.86 6.90 4.29
CA HIS A 316 -8.89 5.98 3.84
C HIS A 316 -9.78 6.67 2.81
N LEU A 317 -10.11 5.96 1.74
CA LEU A 317 -11.04 6.38 0.69
C LEU A 317 -12.18 5.36 0.62
N THR A 318 -13.41 5.82 0.77
CA THR A 318 -14.63 5.01 0.57
C THR A 318 -15.86 5.92 0.52
N HIS A 319 -17.02 5.36 0.30
CA HIS A 319 -18.30 6.04 0.52
C HIS A 319 -18.60 6.01 2.03
N PHE A 320 -18.12 7.02 2.77
CA PHE A 320 -18.29 7.11 4.22
C PHE A 320 -19.71 7.49 4.63
N ASP A 321 -20.23 8.54 4.02
CA ASP A 321 -21.50 9.15 4.40
C ASP A 321 -22.60 8.74 3.39
N PRO A 322 -23.51 7.83 3.77
CA PRO A 322 -24.57 7.37 2.87
C PRO A 322 -25.57 8.47 2.45
N SER A 323 -25.54 9.62 3.10
CA SER A 323 -26.36 10.77 2.74
C SER A 323 -25.73 11.69 1.69
N ARG A 324 -24.44 11.48 1.35
CA ARG A 324 -23.69 12.24 0.34
C ARG A 324 -23.43 11.40 -0.90
N PRO A 325 -23.48 11.98 -2.11
CA PRO A 325 -23.01 11.26 -3.30
C PRO A 325 -21.49 11.14 -3.30
N GLY A 326 -20.96 10.16 -4.05
CA GLY A 326 -19.56 9.98 -4.31
C GLY A 326 -18.73 9.50 -3.11
N LEU A 327 -17.42 9.53 -3.26
CA LEU A 327 -16.45 9.06 -2.28
C LEU A 327 -15.97 10.20 -1.39
N GLN A 328 -15.51 9.86 -0.18
CA GLN A 328 -14.86 10.80 0.73
C GLN A 328 -13.51 10.24 1.19
N VAL A 329 -12.67 11.12 1.72
CA VAL A 329 -11.35 10.78 2.25
C VAL A 329 -11.27 11.17 3.72
N TRP A 330 -10.89 10.22 4.58
CA TRP A 330 -10.42 10.47 5.93
C TRP A 330 -8.90 10.38 5.97
N SER A 331 -8.21 11.42 6.46
CA SER A 331 -6.74 11.49 6.44
C SER A 331 -6.19 12.17 7.69
N CYS A 332 -5.03 11.74 8.16
CA CYS A 332 -4.25 12.45 9.18
C CYS A 332 -3.05 13.18 8.56
N HIS A 333 -2.54 14.20 9.26
CA HIS A 333 -1.50 15.10 8.77
C HIS A 333 -0.31 15.14 9.73
N GLU A 334 0.89 15.19 9.17
CA GLU A 334 2.14 15.39 9.91
C GLU A 334 2.31 16.85 10.34
N ASN A 335 1.77 17.79 9.56
CA ASN A 335 1.78 19.20 9.92
C ASN A 335 0.98 19.42 11.21
N ARG A 336 1.68 19.90 12.25
CA ARG A 336 1.17 20.07 13.63
C ARG A 336 -0.02 21.03 13.78
N ARG A 337 -0.56 21.59 12.73
CA ARG A 337 -1.75 22.46 12.79
C ARG A 337 -2.97 21.85 12.12
N ASP A 338 -2.74 20.83 11.30
CA ASP A 338 -3.79 20.35 10.40
C ASP A 338 -4.54 19.13 10.98
N GLY A 339 -3.90 18.32 11.83
CA GLY A 339 -4.56 17.27 12.59
C GLY A 339 -5.11 16.15 11.72
N SER A 340 -6.44 16.06 11.61
CA SER A 340 -7.12 15.09 10.74
C SER A 340 -8.26 15.76 9.98
N THR A 341 -8.47 15.36 8.72
CA THR A 341 -9.51 15.94 7.86
C THR A 341 -10.40 14.89 7.25
N PHE A 342 -11.69 15.20 7.16
CA PHE A 342 -12.66 14.52 6.36
C PHE A 342 -13.06 15.42 5.20
N ARG A 343 -12.93 14.94 3.97
CA ARG A 343 -13.11 15.74 2.77
C ARG A 343 -13.83 14.98 1.66
N ASP A 344 -14.44 15.72 0.78
CA ASP A 344 -14.97 15.23 -0.50
C ASP A 344 -13.82 14.78 -1.40
N ALA A 345 -13.94 13.60 -2.01
CA ALA A 345 -12.85 13.00 -2.79
C ALA A 345 -12.72 13.57 -4.21
N ALA A 346 -13.82 14.09 -4.79
CA ALA A 346 -13.82 14.69 -6.12
C ALA A 346 -13.22 16.09 -6.13
N THR A 347 -13.51 16.88 -5.08
CA THR A 347 -13.20 18.32 -5.06
C THR A 347 -12.07 18.69 -4.11
N GLY A 348 -11.78 17.83 -3.12
CA GLY A 348 -10.87 18.14 -2.03
C GLY A 348 -11.46 19.09 -0.97
N GLU A 349 -12.74 19.46 -1.05
CA GLU A 349 -13.41 20.31 -0.08
C GLU A 349 -13.44 19.65 1.30
N ILE A 350 -12.99 20.38 2.32
CA ILE A 350 -12.96 19.89 3.70
C ILE A 350 -14.36 19.96 4.30
N ILE A 351 -14.94 18.80 4.61
CA ILE A 351 -16.25 18.66 5.24
C ILE A 351 -16.14 19.01 6.74
N PHE A 352 -15.14 18.42 7.42
CA PHE A 352 -14.74 18.86 8.76
C PHE A 352 -13.26 18.56 9.04
N GLN A 353 -12.71 19.25 10.03
CA GLN A 353 -11.32 19.13 10.44
C GLN A 353 -11.22 19.02 11.96
N ILE A 354 -10.37 18.11 12.44
CA ILE A 354 -9.98 18.00 13.85
C ILE A 354 -8.56 18.52 13.98
N LYS A 355 -8.40 19.75 14.44
CA LYS A 355 -7.09 20.38 14.62
C LYS A 355 -6.29 19.69 15.73
N SER A 356 -4.98 19.58 15.53
CA SER A 356 -4.03 19.03 16.50
C SER A 356 -2.80 19.94 16.60
N ASN A 357 -2.06 19.84 17.71
CA ASN A 357 -0.77 20.48 17.89
C ASN A 357 0.41 19.50 17.74
N THR A 358 0.11 18.26 17.37
CA THR A 358 1.09 17.19 17.19
C THR A 358 1.05 16.67 15.77
N ASP A 359 2.09 15.95 15.38
CA ASP A 359 2.08 15.05 14.25
C ASP A 359 1.08 13.91 14.55
N VAL A 360 0.06 13.77 13.70
CA VAL A 360 -0.95 12.71 13.83
C VAL A 360 -0.57 11.55 12.91
N GLY A 361 0.32 10.70 13.38
CA GLY A 361 0.95 9.64 12.61
C GLY A 361 0.04 8.48 12.20
N ARG A 362 -1.20 8.39 12.70
CA ARG A 362 -2.13 7.30 12.34
C ARG A 362 -3.58 7.74 12.39
N CYS A 363 -4.36 7.25 11.45
CA CYS A 363 -5.82 7.32 11.48
C CYS A 363 -6.42 6.01 10.95
N MET A 364 -7.67 5.78 11.29
CA MET A 364 -8.44 4.62 10.89
C MET A 364 -9.86 5.03 10.57
N ALA A 365 -10.48 4.27 9.69
CA ALA A 365 -11.90 4.34 9.41
C ALA A 365 -12.45 2.92 9.19
N ALA A 366 -13.52 2.60 9.86
CA ALA A 366 -14.23 1.34 9.72
C ALA A 366 -15.66 1.47 10.25
N ASP A 367 -16.60 0.80 9.63
CA ASP A 367 -17.96 0.65 10.15
C ASP A 367 -17.92 -0.31 11.34
N ILE A 368 -18.05 0.22 12.55
CA ILE A 368 -17.92 -0.52 13.82
C ILE A 368 -19.09 -0.31 14.78
N ASP A 369 -20.00 0.64 14.50
CA ASP A 369 -21.15 0.95 15.38
C ASP A 369 -22.47 0.99 14.58
N PRO A 370 -23.34 -0.01 14.74
CA PRO A 370 -24.56 -0.12 13.96
C PRO A 370 -25.60 0.97 14.26
N ASN A 371 -25.40 1.78 15.31
CA ASN A 371 -26.30 2.85 15.70
C ASN A 371 -26.07 4.15 14.92
N HIS A 372 -24.96 4.23 14.18
CA HIS A 372 -24.60 5.42 13.40
C HIS A 372 -24.48 5.06 11.92
N PRO A 373 -25.31 5.65 11.04
CA PRO A 373 -25.20 5.40 9.60
C PRO A 373 -23.85 5.89 9.04
N GLY A 374 -23.19 5.04 8.26
CA GLY A 374 -21.92 5.33 7.62
C GLY A 374 -20.72 4.76 8.38
N VAL A 375 -19.53 5.23 8.02
CA VAL A 375 -18.26 4.69 8.52
C VAL A 375 -17.71 5.55 9.64
N GLU A 376 -17.40 4.94 10.78
CA GLU A 376 -16.74 5.63 11.89
C GLU A 376 -15.28 5.97 11.57
N MET A 377 -14.81 7.07 12.15
CA MET A 377 -13.47 7.62 11.94
C MET A 377 -12.79 7.97 13.26
N TRP A 378 -11.50 7.66 13.37
CA TRP A 378 -10.67 8.09 14.49
C TRP A 378 -9.20 8.24 14.08
N SER A 379 -8.44 8.94 14.90
CA SER A 379 -7.00 9.10 14.75
C SER A 379 -6.33 9.15 16.12
N LEU A 380 -5.00 9.15 16.15
CA LEU A 380 -4.27 9.21 17.42
C LEU A 380 -4.60 10.46 18.26
N ASP A 381 -5.07 11.55 17.64
CA ASP A 381 -5.47 12.78 18.33
C ASP A 381 -6.94 13.19 18.07
N SER A 382 -7.81 12.29 17.61
CA SER A 382 -9.23 12.59 17.37
C SER A 382 -10.06 12.73 18.63
N LYS A 383 -9.49 12.36 19.78
CA LYS A 383 -10.16 12.38 21.10
C LYS A 383 -11.43 11.53 21.14
N GLY A 384 -11.44 10.41 20.41
CA GLY A 384 -12.52 9.46 20.35
C GLY A 384 -12.90 9.07 18.92
N VAL A 385 -13.92 8.22 18.85
CA VAL A 385 -14.54 7.77 17.59
C VAL A 385 -15.57 8.81 17.15
N ARG A 386 -15.60 9.09 15.85
CA ARG A 386 -16.52 10.08 15.25
C ARG A 386 -17.37 9.45 14.17
N ASN A 387 -18.58 9.93 14.05
CA ASN A 387 -19.47 9.63 12.94
C ASN A 387 -19.15 10.55 11.71
N VAL A 388 -19.84 10.33 10.61
CA VAL A 388 -19.69 11.08 9.34
C VAL A 388 -20.02 12.58 9.45
N LYS A 389 -20.68 13.03 10.53
CA LYS A 389 -20.94 14.44 10.82
C LYS A 389 -19.82 15.10 11.63
N GLY A 390 -18.81 14.33 12.05
CA GLY A 390 -17.73 14.80 12.90
C GLY A 390 -18.07 14.82 14.39
N GLU A 391 -19.23 14.31 14.80
CA GLU A 391 -19.65 14.23 16.19
C GLU A 391 -18.90 13.09 16.90
N VAL A 392 -18.47 13.31 18.14
CA VAL A 392 -17.86 12.27 18.99
C VAL A 392 -18.95 11.36 19.51
N ILE A 393 -18.97 10.11 19.03
CA ILE A 393 -19.93 9.08 19.46
C ILE A 393 -19.41 8.24 20.63
N ALA A 394 -18.09 8.10 20.72
CA ALA A 394 -17.44 7.42 21.86
C ALA A 394 -16.11 8.09 22.16
N SER A 395 -15.90 8.48 23.43
CA SER A 395 -14.66 9.05 23.93
C SER A 395 -13.86 8.02 24.71
N ARG A 396 -12.51 7.99 24.56
CA ARG A 396 -11.59 7.12 25.34
C ARG A 396 -11.90 5.63 25.24
N VAL A 397 -12.14 5.13 24.03
CA VAL A 397 -12.35 3.71 23.76
C VAL A 397 -11.09 2.92 24.08
N ARG A 398 -11.18 1.99 25.05
CA ARG A 398 -10.07 1.12 25.41
C ARG A 398 -9.86 0.04 24.36
N GLY A 399 -8.61 -0.16 23.91
CA GLY A 399 -8.25 -1.18 22.94
C GLY A 399 -8.52 -0.79 21.47
N LEU A 400 -8.89 0.47 21.22
CA LEU A 400 -9.10 0.99 19.88
C LEU A 400 -7.76 1.06 19.13
N SER A 401 -7.62 0.28 18.06
CA SER A 401 -6.44 0.26 17.21
C SER A 401 -6.59 1.26 16.04
N THR A 402 -5.47 1.78 15.55
CA THR A 402 -5.39 2.57 14.31
C THR A 402 -4.61 1.83 13.21
N ASN A 403 -4.45 0.51 13.33
CA ASN A 403 -3.59 -0.25 12.44
C ASN A 403 -4.36 -0.80 11.23
N MET A 404 -5.24 -1.78 11.42
CA MET A 404 -6.00 -2.42 10.34
C MET A 404 -7.43 -2.71 10.77
N ALA A 405 -8.35 -2.72 9.81
CA ALA A 405 -9.70 -3.23 9.98
C ALA A 405 -9.96 -4.37 8.98
N VAL A 406 -10.58 -5.44 9.46
CA VAL A 406 -10.82 -6.67 8.71
C VAL A 406 -12.28 -7.10 8.85
N TRP A 407 -12.79 -7.94 7.97
CA TRP A 407 -14.00 -8.70 8.18
C TRP A 407 -13.62 -10.08 8.71
N TRP A 408 -13.93 -10.34 9.96
CA TRP A 408 -13.49 -11.55 10.63
C TRP A 408 -14.62 -12.53 10.93
N ASP A 409 -15.73 -12.07 11.49
CA ASP A 409 -16.80 -12.93 11.98
C ASP A 409 -18.01 -13.03 11.03
N GLY A 410 -17.94 -12.40 9.85
CA GLY A 410 -18.91 -12.52 8.78
C GLY A 410 -20.15 -11.64 8.92
N ASP A 411 -20.21 -10.74 9.90
CA ASP A 411 -21.24 -9.70 9.96
C ASP A 411 -20.84 -8.46 9.12
N LEU A 412 -21.64 -7.41 9.14
CA LEU A 412 -21.39 -6.20 8.36
C LEU A 412 -20.43 -5.23 9.03
N LEU A 413 -20.14 -5.41 10.32
CA LEU A 413 -19.21 -4.56 11.06
C LEU A 413 -17.78 -5.08 10.92
N ARG A 414 -16.85 -4.17 11.07
CA ARG A 414 -15.42 -4.49 10.92
C ARG A 414 -14.79 -4.77 12.28
N GLU A 415 -13.93 -5.77 12.32
CA GLU A 415 -13.02 -6.01 13.42
C GLU A 415 -11.71 -5.26 13.22
N LEU A 416 -11.00 -5.05 14.32
CA LEU A 416 -9.70 -4.38 14.35
C LEU A 416 -8.59 -5.39 14.55
N LEU A 417 -7.67 -5.44 13.60
CA LEU A 417 -6.46 -6.27 13.68
C LEU A 417 -5.27 -5.38 14.06
N ASP A 418 -4.62 -5.73 15.17
CA ASP A 418 -3.36 -5.11 15.58
C ASP A 418 -2.37 -6.19 16.01
N ARG A 419 -1.24 -6.28 15.29
CA ARG A 419 -0.25 -7.35 15.43
C ARG A 419 -0.91 -8.73 15.29
N ASN A 420 -0.96 -9.48 16.38
CA ASN A 420 -1.53 -10.83 16.44
C ASN A 420 -2.90 -10.88 17.14
N VAL A 421 -3.58 -9.75 17.31
CA VAL A 421 -4.86 -9.67 18.05
C VAL A 421 -5.95 -9.14 17.12
N VAL A 422 -7.08 -9.87 17.05
CA VAL A 422 -8.32 -9.38 16.45
C VAL A 422 -9.26 -8.96 17.59
N SER A 423 -9.81 -7.77 17.50
CA SER A 423 -10.74 -7.19 18.49
C SER A 423 -11.98 -6.65 17.82
N LYS A 424 -13.13 -6.81 18.45
CA LYS A 424 -14.41 -6.23 18.04
C LYS A 424 -14.80 -5.07 18.95
N TYR A 425 -15.29 -3.98 18.37
CA TYR A 425 -15.81 -2.86 19.14
C TYR A 425 -17.17 -3.22 19.73
N ASN A 426 -17.28 -3.11 21.03
CA ASN A 426 -18.54 -3.26 21.77
C ASN A 426 -19.10 -1.87 22.05
N TRP A 427 -20.08 -1.42 21.28
CA TRP A 427 -20.65 -0.07 21.36
C TRP A 427 -21.45 0.16 22.65
N GLU A 428 -22.02 -0.87 23.24
CA GLU A 428 -22.76 -0.76 24.53
C GLU A 428 -21.80 -0.49 25.69
N LYS A 429 -20.60 -1.11 25.67
CA LYS A 429 -19.59 -0.97 26.70
C LYS A 429 -18.55 0.14 26.41
N GLY A 430 -18.49 0.63 25.18
CA GLY A 430 -17.52 1.64 24.73
C GLY A 430 -16.07 1.18 24.79
N LEU A 431 -15.79 -0.09 24.46
CA LEU A 431 -14.44 -0.68 24.45
C LEU A 431 -14.32 -1.75 23.37
N CYS A 432 -13.07 -2.09 22.98
CA CYS A 432 -12.79 -3.21 22.10
C CYS A 432 -12.53 -4.49 22.91
N GLU A 433 -13.23 -5.55 22.57
CA GLU A 433 -13.09 -6.89 23.16
C GLU A 433 -12.24 -7.76 22.23
N ARG A 434 -11.30 -8.52 22.80
CA ARG A 434 -10.48 -9.44 22.02
C ARG A 434 -11.31 -10.66 21.65
N ILE A 435 -11.33 -11.02 20.37
CA ILE A 435 -12.05 -12.19 19.86
C ILE A 435 -11.11 -13.28 19.35
N ALA A 436 -9.90 -12.92 18.90
CA ALA A 436 -8.87 -13.89 18.52
C ALA A 436 -7.47 -13.38 18.85
N VAL A 437 -6.56 -14.30 19.15
CA VAL A 437 -5.12 -14.05 19.36
C VAL A 437 -4.35 -15.16 18.64
N PHE A 438 -3.42 -14.79 17.77
CA PHE A 438 -2.53 -15.69 17.06
C PHE A 438 -1.19 -15.79 17.80
N GLU A 439 -0.57 -16.98 17.82
CA GLU A 439 0.75 -17.22 18.41
C GLU A 439 1.89 -17.08 17.39
#